data_cb14898d901eb6c7db35e6e03354d8d7
#
_entry.id   cb14898d901eb6c7db35e6e03354d8d7
#
_cell.length_a   1.000
_cell.length_b   1.000
_cell.length_c   1.000
_cell.angle_alpha   90.00
_cell.angle_beta   90.00
_cell.angle_gamma   90.00
#
_symmetry.space_group_name_H-M   'P 1'
#
loop_
_entity.id
_entity.type
_entity.pdbx_description
1 polymer ?
#
loop_
_entity_poly.entity_id
_entity_poly.type
_entity_poly.pdbx_seq_one_letter_code
_entity_poly.pdbx_strand_id
1 'polypeptide(L)'
;MTFPNYPDKYSSSPIINPEDSEKYRKSTGHSASRLIPRSVIIYYSRHLKNFIENTHSVQRQKGFYGAEMVLLDDYRQTIGCIGNFGFGAPVTIAVCEELIALGIRNIVSVGLAGTLQKSLKPGDIVVCNKAIRDEGTSHHYLPPSKYAYAASDLTERLTGVLTEKSIPYTAGTGWTVDAPYRETVDEVRQYQEEGVCTVDMEASAIFSVAEFRKVSAGALFVVSDSLATLSWEPAFHTAETNAGLETALNVSIEALASR
;
A
#
# COMPACT_ATOMS: atom_id res chain seq x y z
N MET A 1 -23.41 -18.28 -1.73
CA MET A 1 -23.25 -17.39 -0.56
C MET A 1 -22.51 -16.17 -1.06
N THR A 2 -22.94 -14.99 -0.68
CA THR A 2 -22.22 -13.74 -0.98
C THR A 2 -21.13 -13.53 0.06
N PHE A 3 -20.00 -12.99 -0.34
CA PHE A 3 -18.96 -12.55 0.59
C PHE A 3 -18.98 -11.00 0.68
N PRO A 4 -18.90 -10.38 1.87
CA PRO A 4 -19.01 -11.02 3.19
C PRO A 4 -20.39 -11.64 3.44
N ASN A 5 -20.51 -12.57 4.39
CA ASN A 5 -21.75 -13.32 4.65
C ASN A 5 -22.96 -12.43 4.99
N TYR A 6 -22.76 -11.25 5.56
CA TYR A 6 -23.81 -10.26 5.76
C TYR A 6 -23.92 -9.37 4.50
N PRO A 7 -25.06 -9.40 3.79
CA PRO A 7 -25.24 -8.62 2.56
C PRO A 7 -25.23 -7.12 2.85
N ASP A 8 -24.76 -6.33 1.88
CA ASP A 8 -24.80 -4.86 1.90
C ASP A 8 -24.13 -4.21 3.13
N LYS A 9 -23.19 -4.90 3.76
CA LYS A 9 -22.45 -4.43 4.92
C LYS A 9 -21.81 -3.05 4.72
N TYR A 10 -21.31 -2.77 3.53
CA TYR A 10 -20.68 -1.51 3.12
C TYR A 10 -21.63 -0.28 3.24
N SER A 11 -22.95 -0.50 3.23
CA SER A 11 -23.97 0.56 3.38
C SER A 11 -24.42 0.78 4.81
N SER A 12 -24.04 -0.10 5.74
CA SER A 12 -24.48 -0.05 7.13
C SER A 12 -23.55 0.80 7.99
N SER A 13 -24.10 1.47 9.00
CA SER A 13 -23.31 2.24 9.96
C SER A 13 -22.49 1.30 10.87
N PRO A 14 -21.20 1.54 11.06
CA PRO A 14 -20.38 0.75 11.97
C PRO A 14 -20.74 1.06 13.43
N ILE A 15 -20.55 0.07 14.32
CA ILE A 15 -20.68 0.26 15.78
C ILE A 15 -19.42 0.93 16.34
N ILE A 16 -18.26 0.60 15.78
CA ILE A 16 -16.95 1.12 16.20
C ILE A 16 -16.37 1.93 15.05
N ASN A 17 -15.99 3.18 15.32
CA ASN A 17 -15.25 4.01 14.38
C ASN A 17 -13.79 4.18 14.84
N PRO A 18 -12.85 4.46 13.94
CA PRO A 18 -11.45 4.68 14.33
C PRO A 18 -11.27 5.80 15.34
N GLU A 19 -12.12 6.83 15.30
CA GLU A 19 -12.13 7.94 16.27
C GLU A 19 -12.47 7.47 17.70
N ASP A 20 -13.21 6.39 17.85
CA ASP A 20 -13.56 5.84 19.16
C ASP A 20 -12.33 5.19 19.83
N SER A 21 -11.43 4.59 19.04
CA SER A 21 -10.13 4.11 19.52
C SER A 21 -9.29 5.25 20.11
N GLU A 22 -9.26 6.39 19.44
CA GLU A 22 -8.51 7.56 19.93
C GLU A 22 -9.15 8.18 21.18
N LYS A 23 -10.48 8.27 21.24
CA LYS A 23 -11.21 8.70 22.45
C LYS A 23 -10.90 7.78 23.65
N TYR A 24 -10.92 6.46 23.42
CA TYR A 24 -10.58 5.49 24.45
C TYR A 24 -9.14 5.66 24.94
N ARG A 25 -8.15 5.78 24.03
CA ARG A 25 -6.75 6.05 24.40
C ARG A 25 -6.60 7.33 25.22
N LYS A 26 -7.30 8.40 24.86
CA LYS A 26 -7.31 9.66 25.61
C LYS A 26 -7.89 9.47 27.02
N SER A 27 -9.01 8.77 27.15
CA SER A 27 -9.67 8.54 28.45
C SER A 27 -8.84 7.68 29.41
N THR A 28 -7.97 6.82 28.86
CA THR A 28 -7.10 5.92 29.64
C THR A 28 -5.68 6.44 29.84
N GLY A 29 -5.38 7.65 29.39
CA GLY A 29 -4.04 8.25 29.49
C GLY A 29 -2.98 7.65 28.56
N HIS A 30 -3.41 6.87 27.56
CA HIS A 30 -2.52 6.24 26.56
C HIS A 30 -2.39 7.04 25.25
N SER A 31 -3.02 8.23 25.20
CA SER A 31 -2.87 9.13 24.05
C SER A 31 -1.60 9.97 24.19
N ALA A 32 -0.70 9.89 23.23
CA ALA A 32 0.43 10.79 23.12
C ALA A 32 0.07 11.98 22.23
N SER A 33 0.64 13.15 22.50
CA SER A 33 0.64 14.25 21.54
C SER A 33 1.41 13.81 20.30
N ARG A 34 0.79 13.88 19.12
CA ARG A 34 1.37 13.44 17.85
C ARG A 34 1.28 14.56 16.85
N LEU A 35 2.35 14.75 16.09
CA LEU A 35 2.29 15.49 14.83
C LEU A 35 1.72 14.56 13.77
N ILE A 36 0.65 14.98 13.12
CA ILE A 36 0.02 14.19 12.07
C ILE A 36 0.37 14.81 10.71
N PRO A 37 1.13 14.09 9.86
CA PRO A 37 1.44 14.57 8.53
C PRO A 37 0.18 14.53 7.66
N ARG A 38 0.16 15.29 6.57
CA ARG A 38 -0.94 15.24 5.60
C ARG A 38 -0.89 13.97 4.75
N SER A 39 0.30 13.47 4.50
CA SER A 39 0.57 12.36 3.59
C SER A 39 1.40 11.30 4.28
N VAL A 40 1.18 10.03 3.95
CA VAL A 40 1.93 8.92 4.50
C VAL A 40 2.35 7.94 3.41
N ILE A 41 3.55 7.40 3.57
CA ILE A 41 4.06 6.26 2.81
C ILE A 41 4.01 5.04 3.72
N ILE A 42 3.30 4.01 3.30
CA ILE A 42 3.29 2.70 3.96
C ILE A 42 4.36 1.84 3.32
N TYR A 43 5.20 1.21 4.14
CA TYR A 43 6.22 0.27 3.68
C TYR A 43 6.22 -1.01 4.52
N TYR A 44 6.68 -2.12 3.94
CA TYR A 44 6.65 -3.45 4.57
C TYR A 44 8.06 -4.02 4.79
N SER A 45 9.06 -3.46 4.10
CA SER A 45 10.42 -3.97 4.09
C SER A 45 11.27 -3.36 5.21
N ARG A 46 12.02 -4.24 5.93
CA ARG A 46 13.05 -3.79 6.88
C ARG A 46 14.17 -3.00 6.17
N HIS A 47 14.45 -3.33 4.90
CA HIS A 47 15.41 -2.59 4.09
C HIS A 47 15.00 -1.12 3.97
N LEU A 48 13.73 -0.84 3.62
CA LEU A 48 13.22 0.53 3.53
C LEU A 48 13.26 1.25 4.88
N LYS A 49 12.94 0.56 5.99
CA LYS A 49 13.09 1.17 7.31
C LYS A 49 14.51 1.70 7.53
N ASN A 50 15.50 0.84 7.31
CA ASN A 50 16.90 1.21 7.49
C ASN A 50 17.33 2.32 6.51
N PHE A 51 16.88 2.26 5.27
CA PHE A 51 17.18 3.27 4.27
C PHE A 51 16.64 4.65 4.69
N ILE A 52 15.36 4.73 5.09
CA ILE A 52 14.74 5.99 5.56
C ILE A 52 15.54 6.58 6.73
N GLU A 53 15.87 5.76 7.72
CA GLU A 53 16.56 6.21 8.93
C GLU A 53 18.03 6.62 8.70
N ASN A 54 18.66 6.10 7.65
CA ASN A 54 20.03 6.42 7.29
C ASN A 54 20.15 7.61 6.30
N THR A 55 19.10 7.91 5.54
CA THR A 55 19.16 8.92 4.48
C THR A 55 18.40 10.20 4.80
N HIS A 56 17.49 10.15 5.78
CA HIS A 56 16.67 11.30 6.18
C HIS A 56 16.82 11.62 7.66
N SER A 57 16.70 12.90 7.99
CA SER A 57 16.45 13.33 9.37
C SER A 57 15.00 13.02 9.72
N VAL A 58 14.78 12.24 10.79
CA VAL A 58 13.44 11.73 11.12
C VAL A 58 13.06 11.94 12.57
N GLN A 59 11.81 12.30 12.80
CA GLN A 59 11.18 12.29 14.11
C GLN A 59 10.29 11.05 14.28
N ARG A 60 10.59 10.19 15.25
CA ARG A 60 9.83 8.95 15.51
C ARG A 60 8.57 9.21 16.30
N GLN A 61 7.49 8.53 15.92
CA GLN A 61 6.23 8.51 16.63
C GLN A 61 5.72 7.08 16.81
N LYS A 62 5.08 6.80 17.95
CA LYS A 62 4.57 5.47 18.31
C LYS A 62 3.04 5.52 18.49
N GLY A 63 2.42 4.33 18.47
CA GLY A 63 1.02 4.16 18.87
C GLY A 63 0.03 3.92 17.74
N PHE A 64 0.45 3.21 16.69
CA PHE A 64 -0.39 2.81 15.54
C PHE A 64 -0.39 1.27 15.42
N TYR A 65 -1.17 0.56 16.23
CA TYR A 65 -1.23 -0.92 16.23
C TYR A 65 0.14 -1.62 16.20
N GLY A 66 1.11 -1.10 16.95
CA GLY A 66 2.48 -1.60 16.94
C GLY A 66 3.35 -1.07 15.78
N ALA A 67 2.76 -0.37 14.81
CA ALA A 67 3.52 0.30 13.76
C ALA A 67 4.35 1.46 14.32
N GLU A 68 5.47 1.72 13.65
CA GLU A 68 6.30 2.90 13.91
C GLU A 68 6.15 3.87 12.75
N MET A 69 5.76 5.11 13.05
CA MET A 69 5.76 6.19 12.08
C MET A 69 6.96 7.10 12.32
N VAL A 70 7.65 7.46 11.25
CA VAL A 70 8.66 8.51 11.25
C VAL A 70 8.18 9.66 10.38
N LEU A 71 8.39 10.90 10.85
CA LEU A 71 8.14 12.12 10.07
C LEU A 71 9.45 12.57 9.45
N LEU A 72 9.41 12.97 8.18
CA LEU A 72 10.58 13.46 7.45
C LEU A 72 10.76 14.96 7.73
N ASP A 73 11.82 15.33 8.45
CA ASP A 73 12.10 16.72 8.82
C ASP A 73 12.39 17.59 7.59
N ASP A 74 13.06 17.04 6.58
CA ASP A 74 13.39 17.72 5.32
C ASP A 74 12.14 18.23 4.58
N TYR A 75 10.99 17.64 4.83
CA TYR A 75 9.69 18.01 4.26
C TYR A 75 8.78 18.70 5.26
N ARG A 76 9.34 19.40 6.26
CA ARG A 76 8.60 20.10 7.32
C ARG A 76 7.57 19.21 8.03
N GLN A 77 7.87 17.91 8.12
CA GLN A 77 7.02 16.89 8.75
C GLN A 77 5.61 16.75 8.12
N THR A 78 5.46 17.16 6.85
CA THR A 78 4.22 16.98 6.10
C THR A 78 4.06 15.59 5.52
N ILE A 79 5.15 14.79 5.51
CA ILE A 79 5.21 13.42 5.03
C ILE A 79 5.68 12.52 6.17
N GLY A 80 4.93 11.45 6.41
CA GLY A 80 5.29 10.36 7.32
C GLY A 80 5.58 9.08 6.54
N CYS A 81 6.47 8.25 7.08
CA CYS A 81 6.67 6.89 6.63
C CYS A 81 6.28 5.95 7.77
N ILE A 82 5.44 4.95 7.49
CA ILE A 82 4.93 4.01 8.51
C ILE A 82 5.14 2.57 8.05
N GLY A 83 5.62 1.75 8.97
CA GLY A 83 5.87 0.33 8.70
C GLY A 83 6.06 -0.47 9.98
N ASN A 84 6.66 -1.65 9.87
CA ASN A 84 6.98 -2.54 10.99
C ASN A 84 5.74 -3.09 11.73
N PHE A 85 4.62 -3.28 11.01
CA PHE A 85 3.38 -3.84 11.56
C PHE A 85 2.95 -5.16 10.90
N GLY A 86 3.82 -5.76 10.08
CA GLY A 86 3.54 -6.93 9.27
C GLY A 86 3.07 -6.57 7.85
N PHE A 87 2.38 -7.48 7.21
CA PHE A 87 1.83 -7.36 5.86
C PHE A 87 0.45 -8.01 5.78
N GLY A 88 -0.28 -7.74 4.71
CA GLY A 88 -1.62 -8.24 4.44
C GLY A 88 -2.73 -7.20 4.68
N ALA A 89 -3.81 -7.34 3.96
CA ALA A 89 -4.91 -6.38 3.93
C ALA A 89 -5.49 -6.05 5.31
N PRO A 90 -5.82 -7.02 6.20
CA PRO A 90 -6.47 -6.68 7.47
C PRO A 90 -5.64 -5.77 8.37
N VAL A 91 -4.35 -6.03 8.55
CA VAL A 91 -3.51 -5.21 9.43
C VAL A 91 -3.23 -3.86 8.81
N THR A 92 -2.97 -3.80 7.51
CA THR A 92 -2.74 -2.55 6.78
C THR A 92 -3.95 -1.63 6.87
N ILE A 93 -5.16 -2.18 6.72
CA ILE A 93 -6.37 -1.37 6.79
C ILE A 93 -6.69 -0.88 8.20
N ALA A 94 -6.41 -1.67 9.22
CA ALA A 94 -6.53 -1.20 10.60
C ALA A 94 -5.64 0.04 10.86
N VAL A 95 -4.42 0.03 10.33
CA VAL A 95 -3.50 1.18 10.39
C VAL A 95 -4.00 2.35 9.55
N CYS A 96 -4.44 2.11 8.29
CA CYS A 96 -4.97 3.14 7.41
C CYS A 96 -6.18 3.87 8.03
N GLU A 97 -7.11 3.14 8.62
CA GLU A 97 -8.29 3.70 9.26
C GLU A 97 -7.93 4.66 10.40
N GLU A 98 -6.99 4.28 11.28
CA GLU A 98 -6.52 5.18 12.33
C GLU A 98 -5.82 6.42 11.75
N LEU A 99 -4.98 6.26 10.74
CA LEU A 99 -4.28 7.37 10.09
C LEU A 99 -5.27 8.36 9.46
N ILE A 100 -6.28 7.85 8.77
CA ILE A 100 -7.32 8.67 8.12
C ILE A 100 -8.13 9.43 9.17
N ALA A 101 -8.53 8.78 10.28
CA ALA A 101 -9.24 9.41 11.39
C ALA A 101 -8.41 10.52 12.06
N LEU A 102 -7.08 10.38 12.08
CA LEU A 102 -6.17 11.40 12.57
C LEU A 102 -5.96 12.56 11.59
N GLY A 103 -6.37 12.43 10.32
CA GLY A 103 -6.32 13.52 9.36
C GLY A 103 -5.44 13.30 8.13
N ILE A 104 -4.85 12.12 7.95
CA ILE A 104 -4.14 11.76 6.72
C ILE A 104 -5.11 11.84 5.54
N ARG A 105 -4.62 12.36 4.40
CA ARG A 105 -5.42 12.52 3.17
C ARG A 105 -4.79 11.87 1.94
N ASN A 106 -3.48 11.59 1.96
CA ASN A 106 -2.80 10.90 0.87
C ASN A 106 -2.02 9.71 1.43
N ILE A 107 -2.19 8.55 0.81
CA ILE A 107 -1.54 7.29 1.20
C ILE A 107 -0.84 6.73 -0.03
N VAL A 108 0.47 6.47 0.06
CA VAL A 108 1.20 5.71 -0.96
C VAL A 108 1.71 4.42 -0.33
N SER A 109 1.33 3.28 -0.89
CA SER A 109 1.89 1.99 -0.54
C SER A 109 3.13 1.71 -1.38
N VAL A 110 4.26 1.42 -0.74
CA VAL A 110 5.51 0.98 -1.39
C VAL A 110 5.84 -0.41 -0.90
N GLY A 111 5.65 -1.40 -1.76
CA GLY A 111 5.76 -2.80 -1.41
C GLY A 111 6.50 -3.63 -2.45
N LEU A 112 6.76 -4.87 -2.10
CA LEU A 112 7.19 -5.92 -3.01
C LEU A 112 5.98 -6.60 -3.63
N ALA A 113 6.13 -7.09 -4.86
CA ALA A 113 5.09 -7.87 -5.52
C ALA A 113 5.71 -8.91 -6.46
N GLY A 114 5.09 -10.09 -6.54
CA GLY A 114 5.43 -11.08 -7.54
C GLY A 114 4.94 -10.64 -8.93
N THR A 115 5.71 -10.89 -9.99
CA THR A 115 5.23 -10.61 -11.35
C THR A 115 4.58 -11.83 -11.99
N LEU A 116 3.49 -11.57 -12.76
CA LEU A 116 2.86 -12.57 -13.62
C LEU A 116 3.38 -12.48 -15.07
N GLN A 117 4.12 -11.43 -15.43
CA GLN A 117 4.51 -11.13 -16.80
C GLN A 117 6.01 -11.38 -17.05
N LYS A 118 6.33 -12.11 -18.12
CA LYS A 118 7.72 -12.40 -18.52
C LYS A 118 8.55 -11.17 -18.90
N SER A 119 7.89 -10.05 -19.20
CA SER A 119 8.54 -8.78 -19.55
C SER A 119 9.07 -8.03 -18.34
N LEU A 120 8.60 -8.36 -17.13
CA LEU A 120 9.01 -7.72 -15.88
C LEU A 120 10.08 -8.56 -15.17
N LYS A 121 11.04 -7.89 -14.55
CA LYS A 121 12.20 -8.49 -13.88
C LYS A 121 12.30 -7.98 -12.45
N PRO A 122 13.00 -8.71 -11.55
CA PRO A 122 13.29 -8.21 -10.20
C PRO A 122 13.92 -6.82 -10.23
N GLY A 123 13.38 -5.92 -9.41
CA GLY A 123 13.77 -4.51 -9.36
C GLY A 123 12.94 -3.57 -10.24
N ASP A 124 12.18 -4.09 -11.20
CA ASP A 124 11.29 -3.25 -12.03
C ASP A 124 10.18 -2.62 -11.18
N ILE A 125 9.86 -1.36 -11.50
CA ILE A 125 8.83 -0.59 -10.80
C ILE A 125 7.49 -0.72 -11.54
N VAL A 126 6.45 -1.07 -10.80
CA VAL A 126 5.07 -1.12 -11.30
C VAL A 126 4.21 -0.11 -10.55
N VAL A 127 3.58 0.80 -11.29
CA VAL A 127 2.55 1.70 -10.78
C VAL A 127 1.21 0.97 -10.88
N CYS A 128 0.64 0.61 -9.73
CA CYS A 128 -0.63 -0.10 -9.67
C CYS A 128 -1.79 0.90 -9.81
N ASN A 129 -2.47 0.89 -10.96
CA ASN A 129 -3.61 1.78 -11.21
C ASN A 129 -4.96 1.19 -10.78
N LYS A 130 -5.08 -0.12 -10.69
CA LYS A 130 -6.21 -0.88 -10.15
C LYS A 130 -5.74 -2.25 -9.69
N ALA A 131 -6.45 -2.87 -8.76
CA ALA A 131 -6.13 -4.20 -8.27
C ALA A 131 -7.38 -5.09 -8.24
N ILE A 132 -7.21 -6.38 -8.56
CA ILE A 132 -8.24 -7.39 -8.38
C ILE A 132 -8.45 -7.60 -6.89
N ARG A 133 -9.72 -7.63 -6.47
CA ARG A 133 -10.15 -7.78 -5.08
C ARG A 133 -10.33 -9.25 -4.73
N ASP A 134 -9.22 -9.96 -4.56
CA ASP A 134 -9.20 -11.39 -4.20
C ASP A 134 -8.77 -11.61 -2.74
N GLU A 135 -8.93 -10.59 -1.93
CA GLU A 135 -8.73 -10.58 -0.48
C GLU A 135 -10.06 -10.29 0.24
N GLY A 136 -10.11 -10.56 1.55
CA GLY A 136 -11.33 -10.45 2.31
C GLY A 136 -11.75 -9.05 2.71
N THR A 137 -10.81 -8.15 2.94
CA THR A 137 -11.02 -6.87 3.63
C THR A 137 -11.81 -5.86 2.81
N SER A 138 -11.48 -5.69 1.52
CA SER A 138 -12.11 -4.70 0.63
C SER A 138 -13.63 -4.89 0.49
N HIS A 139 -14.10 -6.12 0.57
CA HIS A 139 -15.52 -6.46 0.47
C HIS A 139 -16.37 -5.98 1.65
N HIS A 140 -15.75 -5.55 2.74
CA HIS A 140 -16.45 -4.91 3.86
C HIS A 140 -16.70 -3.41 3.64
N TYR A 141 -16.03 -2.80 2.67
CA TYR A 141 -16.04 -1.35 2.43
C TYR A 141 -16.80 -0.94 1.17
N LEU A 142 -16.72 -1.73 0.10
CA LEU A 142 -17.32 -1.39 -1.19
C LEU A 142 -18.24 -2.49 -1.70
N PRO A 143 -19.23 -2.14 -2.54
CA PRO A 143 -20.07 -3.10 -3.26
C PRO A 143 -19.25 -4.16 -4.00
N PRO A 144 -19.81 -5.33 -4.30
CA PRO A 144 -19.15 -6.36 -5.09
C PRO A 144 -18.69 -5.80 -6.44
N SER A 145 -17.40 -5.92 -6.71
CA SER A 145 -16.78 -5.59 -7.99
C SER A 145 -15.48 -6.38 -8.12
N LYS A 146 -15.00 -6.57 -9.35
CA LYS A 146 -13.72 -7.27 -9.58
C LYS A 146 -12.52 -6.40 -9.17
N TYR A 147 -12.61 -5.09 -9.33
CA TYR A 147 -11.49 -4.19 -9.15
C TYR A 147 -11.75 -3.12 -8.09
N ALA A 148 -10.69 -2.72 -7.41
CA ALA A 148 -10.55 -1.45 -6.72
C ALA A 148 -9.54 -0.57 -7.47
N TYR A 149 -9.70 0.76 -7.41
CA TYR A 149 -8.93 1.69 -8.23
C TYR A 149 -8.08 2.62 -7.36
N ALA A 150 -6.84 2.85 -7.80
CA ALA A 150 -6.02 3.91 -7.25
C ALA A 150 -6.61 5.29 -7.56
N ALA A 151 -6.32 6.27 -6.74
CA ALA A 151 -6.71 7.65 -7.00
C ALA A 151 -5.92 8.21 -8.20
N SER A 152 -6.62 8.74 -9.20
CA SER A 152 -6.00 9.23 -10.45
C SER A 152 -5.01 10.35 -10.19
N ASP A 153 -5.36 11.32 -9.32
CA ASP A 153 -4.52 12.46 -8.98
C ASP A 153 -3.17 12.03 -8.39
N LEU A 154 -3.17 11.02 -7.53
CA LEU A 154 -1.96 10.51 -6.90
C LEU A 154 -1.16 9.62 -7.87
N THR A 155 -1.83 8.82 -8.68
CA THR A 155 -1.21 8.01 -9.72
C THR A 155 -0.50 8.90 -10.76
N GLU A 156 -1.14 9.99 -11.19
CA GLU A 156 -0.56 10.96 -12.12
C GLU A 156 0.68 11.65 -11.53
N ARG A 157 0.67 12.01 -10.24
CA ARG A 157 1.86 12.56 -9.57
C ARG A 157 3.00 11.56 -9.52
N LEU A 158 2.73 10.30 -9.17
CA LEU A 158 3.74 9.24 -9.13
C LEU A 158 4.36 8.99 -10.52
N THR A 159 3.53 8.84 -11.54
CA THR A 159 4.01 8.65 -12.93
C THR A 159 4.70 9.89 -13.48
N GLY A 160 4.28 11.08 -13.07
CA GLY A 160 4.93 12.34 -13.42
C GLY A 160 6.38 12.41 -12.94
N VAL A 161 6.62 12.09 -11.66
CA VAL A 161 7.98 12.05 -11.10
C VAL A 161 8.84 10.98 -11.78
N LEU A 162 8.29 9.78 -12.03
CA LEU A 162 9.00 8.70 -12.74
C LEU A 162 9.42 9.15 -14.14
N THR A 163 8.53 9.80 -14.87
CA THR A 163 8.77 10.30 -16.22
C THR A 163 9.80 11.43 -16.23
N GLU A 164 9.67 12.42 -15.34
CA GLU A 164 10.59 13.55 -15.22
C GLU A 164 12.02 13.07 -14.94
N LYS A 165 12.17 12.07 -14.09
CA LYS A 165 13.48 11.48 -13.75
C LYS A 165 13.97 10.45 -14.74
N SER A 166 13.22 10.17 -15.80
CA SER A 166 13.53 9.11 -16.77
C SER A 166 13.72 7.73 -16.12
N ILE A 167 12.97 7.44 -15.05
CA ILE A 167 12.95 6.14 -14.37
C ILE A 167 11.97 5.22 -15.10
N PRO A 168 12.44 4.05 -15.62
CA PRO A 168 11.54 3.09 -16.26
C PRO A 168 10.48 2.58 -15.30
N TYR A 169 9.26 2.44 -15.78
CA TYR A 169 8.16 1.85 -15.02
C TYR A 169 7.12 1.22 -15.94
N THR A 170 6.30 0.35 -15.39
CA THR A 170 5.09 -0.17 -16.03
C THR A 170 3.88 0.29 -15.22
N ALA A 171 2.86 0.84 -15.88
CA ALA A 171 1.57 1.08 -15.24
C ALA A 171 0.61 -0.07 -15.57
N GLY A 172 -0.01 -0.67 -14.56
CA GLY A 172 -0.81 -1.86 -14.81
C GLY A 172 -1.71 -2.28 -13.66
N THR A 173 -2.36 -3.43 -13.88
CA THR A 173 -3.27 -4.06 -12.92
C THR A 173 -2.50 -4.94 -11.94
N GLY A 174 -2.80 -4.81 -10.65
CA GLY A 174 -2.38 -5.74 -9.61
C GLY A 174 -3.45 -6.80 -9.32
N TRP A 175 -3.06 -7.84 -8.64
CA TRP A 175 -3.93 -8.84 -8.02
C TRP A 175 -3.59 -8.90 -6.54
N THR A 176 -4.55 -8.58 -5.67
CA THR A 176 -4.36 -8.61 -4.23
C THR A 176 -4.99 -9.86 -3.65
N VAL A 177 -4.19 -10.70 -2.97
CA VAL A 177 -4.60 -11.98 -2.41
C VAL A 177 -4.24 -12.09 -0.93
N ASP A 178 -5.09 -12.74 -0.11
CA ASP A 178 -4.81 -12.99 1.32
C ASP A 178 -3.95 -14.25 1.57
N ALA A 179 -3.81 -15.11 0.57
CA ALA A 179 -3.27 -16.46 0.75
C ALA A 179 -2.18 -16.80 -0.27
N PRO A 180 -0.93 -16.29 -0.10
CA PRO A 180 0.14 -16.44 -1.09
C PRO A 180 0.49 -17.90 -1.41
N TYR A 181 0.30 -18.84 -0.47
CA TYR A 181 0.50 -20.27 -0.72
C TYR A 181 -0.69 -20.94 -1.45
N ARG A 182 -1.67 -20.14 -1.90
CA ARG A 182 -2.84 -20.59 -2.68
C ARG A 182 -2.94 -19.93 -4.05
N GLU A 183 -1.92 -19.22 -4.49
CA GLU A 183 -1.77 -18.76 -5.87
C GLU A 183 -1.62 -19.98 -6.80
N THR A 184 -2.70 -20.32 -7.51
CA THR A 184 -2.76 -21.57 -8.27
C THR A 184 -2.33 -21.36 -9.73
N VAL A 185 -1.87 -22.44 -10.38
CA VAL A 185 -1.43 -22.39 -11.77
C VAL A 185 -2.53 -21.87 -12.71
N ASP A 186 -3.76 -22.32 -12.52
CA ASP A 186 -4.87 -21.94 -13.40
C ASP A 186 -5.28 -20.47 -13.19
N GLU A 187 -5.22 -19.97 -11.97
CA GLU A 187 -5.48 -18.59 -11.61
C GLU A 187 -4.40 -17.65 -12.17
N VAL A 188 -3.12 -18.02 -12.01
CA VAL A 188 -1.99 -17.27 -12.60
C VAL A 188 -2.13 -17.20 -14.12
N ARG A 189 -2.48 -18.31 -14.80
CA ARG A 189 -2.71 -18.31 -16.26
C ARG A 189 -3.84 -17.37 -16.66
N GLN A 190 -4.98 -17.45 -15.96
CA GLN A 190 -6.10 -16.56 -16.24
C GLN A 190 -5.69 -15.09 -16.12
N TYR A 191 -5.02 -14.72 -15.03
CA TYR A 191 -4.62 -13.34 -14.81
C TYR A 191 -3.48 -12.88 -15.74
N GLN A 192 -2.60 -13.79 -16.18
CA GLN A 192 -1.64 -13.50 -17.25
C GLN A 192 -2.35 -13.13 -18.55
N GLU A 193 -3.38 -13.88 -18.95
CA GLU A 193 -4.19 -13.61 -20.15
C GLU A 193 -4.97 -12.29 -20.04
N GLU A 194 -5.40 -11.91 -18.84
CA GLU A 194 -6.02 -10.62 -18.57
C GLU A 194 -5.02 -9.46 -18.50
N GLY A 195 -3.73 -9.69 -18.63
CA GLY A 195 -2.68 -8.67 -18.57
C GLY A 195 -2.40 -8.14 -17.16
N VAL A 196 -2.71 -8.90 -16.12
CA VAL A 196 -2.34 -8.55 -14.75
C VAL A 196 -0.83 -8.58 -14.61
N CYS A 197 -0.24 -7.51 -14.05
CA CYS A 197 1.20 -7.34 -13.95
C CYS A 197 1.79 -8.00 -12.70
N THR A 198 1.13 -7.81 -11.56
CA THR A 198 1.70 -8.17 -10.24
C THR A 198 0.68 -8.81 -9.32
N VAL A 199 1.18 -9.56 -8.34
CA VAL A 199 0.42 -10.04 -7.18
C VAL A 199 1.01 -9.46 -5.91
N ASP A 200 0.13 -8.95 -5.03
CA ASP A 200 0.43 -8.33 -3.74
C ASP A 200 -0.58 -8.79 -2.66
N MET A 201 -0.51 -8.21 -1.47
CA MET A 201 -1.41 -8.58 -0.37
C MET A 201 -2.21 -7.39 0.22
N GLU A 202 -2.15 -6.17 -0.35
CA GLU A 202 -2.71 -4.97 0.29
C GLU A 202 -3.46 -3.99 -0.64
N ALA A 203 -3.05 -3.86 -1.90
CA ALA A 203 -3.45 -2.73 -2.74
C ALA A 203 -4.96 -2.59 -2.92
N SER A 204 -5.69 -3.66 -3.23
CA SER A 204 -7.14 -3.57 -3.43
C SER A 204 -7.87 -3.10 -2.18
N ALA A 205 -7.41 -3.53 -1.00
CA ALA A 205 -7.97 -3.11 0.28
C ALA A 205 -7.68 -1.63 0.57
N ILE A 206 -6.43 -1.18 0.34
CA ILE A 206 -6.03 0.23 0.51
C ILE A 206 -6.88 1.12 -0.40
N PHE A 207 -7.02 0.77 -1.68
CA PHE A 207 -7.82 1.54 -2.64
C PHE A 207 -9.31 1.58 -2.23
N SER A 208 -9.85 0.45 -1.78
CA SER A 208 -11.25 0.36 -1.33
C SER A 208 -11.53 1.22 -0.10
N VAL A 209 -10.64 1.20 0.88
CA VAL A 209 -10.78 2.04 2.07
C VAL A 209 -10.59 3.52 1.74
N ALA A 210 -9.64 3.85 0.87
CA ALA A 210 -9.43 5.22 0.42
C ALA A 210 -10.66 5.80 -0.27
N GLU A 211 -11.29 5.02 -1.18
CA GLU A 211 -12.56 5.41 -1.83
C GLU A 211 -13.67 5.59 -0.79
N PHE A 212 -13.86 4.62 0.11
CA PHE A 212 -14.88 4.68 1.16
C PHE A 212 -14.71 5.90 2.08
N ARG A 213 -13.47 6.21 2.48
CA ARG A 213 -13.11 7.33 3.36
C ARG A 213 -12.86 8.64 2.63
N LYS A 214 -12.92 8.67 1.29
CA LYS A 214 -12.71 9.86 0.45
C LYS A 214 -11.34 10.50 0.66
N VAL A 215 -10.30 9.68 0.62
CA VAL A 215 -8.89 10.07 0.62
C VAL A 215 -8.20 9.52 -0.62
N SER A 216 -7.06 10.07 -1.00
CA SER A 216 -6.30 9.60 -2.17
C SER A 216 -5.35 8.46 -1.75
N ALA A 217 -5.35 7.37 -2.52
CA ALA A 217 -4.37 6.30 -2.36
C ALA A 217 -3.75 5.87 -3.69
N GLY A 218 -2.46 5.53 -3.66
CA GLY A 218 -1.71 4.98 -4.78
C GLY A 218 -0.77 3.88 -4.31
N ALA A 219 -0.26 3.07 -5.22
CA ALA A 219 0.71 2.03 -4.90
C ALA A 219 1.81 1.94 -5.96
N LEU A 220 3.04 1.81 -5.48
CA LEU A 220 4.22 1.44 -6.24
C LEU A 220 4.70 0.07 -5.76
N PHE A 221 4.80 -0.86 -6.68
CA PHE A 221 5.39 -2.16 -6.42
C PHE A 221 6.77 -2.25 -7.03
N VAL A 222 7.64 -3.01 -6.37
CA VAL A 222 8.91 -3.44 -6.92
C VAL A 222 8.84 -4.96 -7.06
N VAL A 223 9.13 -5.43 -8.27
CA VAL A 223 9.12 -6.86 -8.54
C VAL A 223 10.18 -7.55 -7.70
N SER A 224 9.76 -8.52 -6.89
CA SER A 224 10.61 -9.26 -5.95
C SER A 224 10.74 -10.74 -6.28
N ASP A 225 9.84 -11.24 -7.10
CA ASP A 225 9.76 -12.65 -7.49
C ASP A 225 8.91 -12.80 -8.75
N SER A 226 8.93 -13.97 -9.36
CA SER A 226 8.20 -14.21 -10.59
C SER A 226 7.41 -15.50 -10.55
N LEU A 227 6.17 -15.43 -11.02
CA LEU A 227 5.28 -16.55 -11.31
C LEU A 227 5.08 -16.72 -12.85
N ALA A 228 5.79 -15.92 -13.64
CA ALA A 228 5.57 -15.82 -15.08
C ALA A 228 5.80 -17.14 -15.85
N THR A 229 6.60 -18.04 -15.31
CA THR A 229 6.88 -19.37 -15.89
C THR A 229 6.03 -20.48 -15.25
N LEU A 230 5.03 -20.12 -14.43
CA LEU A 230 4.22 -21.04 -13.59
C LEU A 230 5.05 -21.83 -12.57
N SER A 231 6.20 -21.30 -12.22
CA SER A 231 7.04 -21.73 -11.11
C SER A 231 7.49 -20.49 -10.33
N TRP A 232 7.67 -20.65 -9.02
CA TRP A 232 8.07 -19.53 -8.19
C TRP A 232 9.59 -19.31 -8.26
N GLU A 233 9.96 -18.09 -8.68
CA GLU A 233 11.35 -17.65 -8.84
C GLU A 233 11.62 -16.45 -7.91
N PRO A 234 12.09 -16.69 -6.66
CA PRO A 234 12.29 -15.62 -5.65
C PRO A 234 13.56 -14.80 -5.90
N ALA A 235 13.45 -13.47 -5.67
CA ALA A 235 14.55 -12.51 -5.74
C ALA A 235 14.44 -11.38 -4.69
N PHE A 236 13.81 -11.64 -3.54
CA PHE A 236 13.47 -10.64 -2.50
C PHE A 236 14.65 -9.83 -1.95
N HIS A 237 15.86 -10.37 -1.99
CA HIS A 237 17.01 -9.77 -1.34
C HIS A 237 18.14 -9.42 -2.33
N THR A 238 17.82 -9.34 -3.62
CA THR A 238 18.79 -8.94 -4.63
C THR A 238 19.10 -7.45 -4.55
N ALA A 239 20.23 -7.04 -5.09
CA ALA A 239 20.62 -5.64 -5.15
C ALA A 239 19.62 -4.83 -5.99
N GLU A 240 19.11 -5.41 -7.08
CA GLU A 240 18.14 -4.80 -7.98
C GLU A 240 16.81 -4.53 -7.27
N THR A 241 16.29 -5.50 -6.52
CA THR A 241 15.05 -5.36 -5.75
C THR A 241 15.20 -4.29 -4.67
N ASN A 242 16.31 -4.26 -3.96
CA ASN A 242 16.57 -3.24 -2.94
C ASN A 242 16.69 -1.84 -3.56
N ALA A 243 17.42 -1.68 -4.66
CA ALA A 243 17.56 -0.40 -5.38
C ALA A 243 16.21 0.07 -5.94
N GLY A 244 15.38 -0.86 -6.44
CA GLY A 244 14.01 -0.57 -6.86
C GLY A 244 13.15 -0.01 -5.72
N LEU A 245 13.21 -0.63 -4.53
CA LEU A 245 12.49 -0.15 -3.33
C LEU A 245 12.92 1.25 -2.91
N GLU A 246 14.23 1.54 -2.89
CA GLU A 246 14.76 2.87 -2.57
C GLU A 246 14.28 3.92 -3.59
N THR A 247 14.29 3.56 -4.87
CA THR A 247 13.80 4.40 -5.95
C THR A 247 12.29 4.66 -5.81
N ALA A 248 11.47 3.63 -5.58
CA ALA A 248 10.03 3.76 -5.39
C ALA A 248 9.68 4.63 -4.15
N LEU A 249 10.44 4.50 -3.06
CA LEU A 249 10.29 5.35 -1.88
C LEU A 249 10.57 6.83 -2.22
N ASN A 250 11.72 7.12 -2.85
CA ASN A 250 12.11 8.49 -3.21
C ASN A 250 11.10 9.13 -4.17
N VAL A 251 10.62 8.40 -5.17
CA VAL A 251 9.54 8.83 -6.07
C VAL A 251 8.27 9.17 -5.29
N SER A 252 7.90 8.33 -4.32
CA SER A 252 6.72 8.56 -3.48
C SER A 252 6.86 9.81 -2.61
N ILE A 253 8.03 10.05 -2.04
CA ILE A 253 8.33 11.25 -1.25
C ILE A 253 8.17 12.49 -2.12
N GLU A 254 8.76 12.53 -3.31
CA GLU A 254 8.69 13.67 -4.22
C GLU A 254 7.26 13.91 -4.72
N ALA A 255 6.54 12.85 -5.11
CA ALA A 255 5.14 12.94 -5.52
C ALA A 255 4.22 13.49 -4.41
N LEU A 256 4.51 13.21 -3.15
CA LEU A 256 3.76 13.72 -2.01
C LEU A 256 4.20 15.13 -1.59
N ALA A 257 5.43 15.53 -1.87
CA ALA A 257 5.96 16.87 -1.62
C ALA A 257 5.47 17.89 -2.64
N SER A 258 5.19 17.47 -3.86
CA SER A 258 4.63 18.32 -4.93
C SER A 258 3.22 18.80 -4.54
N ARG A 259 2.93 20.09 -4.69
CA ARG A 259 1.62 20.69 -4.39
C ARG A 259 0.61 20.49 -5.50
#